data_3939fb49bf803a79e9d55e3f32de765f
#
_entry.id   3939fb49bf803a79e9d55e3f32de765f
#
_cell.length_a   1.000
_cell.length_b   1.000
_cell.length_c   1.000
_cell.angle_alpha   90.00
_cell.angle_beta   90.00
_cell.angle_gamma   90.00
#
_symmetry.space_group_name_H-M   'P 1'
#
loop_
_entity.id
_entity.type
_entity.pdbx_description
1 polymer ?
#
loop_
_entity_poly.entity_id
_entity_poly.type
_entity_poly.pdbx_seq_one_letter_code
_entity_poly.pdbx_strand_id
1 'polypeptide(L)'
;MSQILSTTSTNRIYIIAHHMGGRLVSAALKHMFSIQPSYKDRIREIILVAPDIGANQLTAQFTTFIGTENAPITLYASVNDPSLAVSKQFSTNRLAGDAVGQLVISAGVETINAGTTDLSLNGHSNYADTSSILGDIWDLVRNNLRANSRSKLTSRYSPEGPFWEYPR
;
A
#
# COMPACT_ATOMS: atom_id res chain seq x y z
N MET A 1 8.66 -16.41 0.92
CA MET A 1 7.98 -15.99 -0.32
C MET A 1 8.51 -16.71 -1.55
N SER A 2 9.81 -16.76 -1.82
CA SER A 2 10.39 -17.51 -2.94
C SER A 2 9.97 -18.99 -2.94
N GLN A 3 9.93 -19.65 -1.78
CA GLN A 3 9.47 -21.04 -1.66
C GLN A 3 8.00 -21.22 -2.09
N ILE A 4 7.10 -20.30 -1.73
CA ILE A 4 5.71 -20.33 -2.18
C ILE A 4 5.65 -20.20 -3.70
N LEU A 5 6.40 -19.28 -4.27
CA LEU A 5 6.42 -19.07 -5.71
C LEU A 5 7.02 -20.25 -6.48
N SER A 6 8.00 -20.94 -5.93
CA SER A 6 8.61 -22.10 -6.57
C SER A 6 7.76 -23.38 -6.48
N THR A 7 6.89 -23.48 -5.47
CA THR A 7 6.09 -24.71 -5.19
C THR A 7 4.64 -24.63 -5.66
N THR A 8 4.14 -23.45 -6.04
CA THR A 8 2.76 -23.27 -6.49
C THR A 8 2.71 -22.73 -7.91
N SER A 9 1.64 -23.05 -8.65
CA SER A 9 1.36 -22.49 -9.98
C SER A 9 0.44 -21.27 -9.93
N THR A 10 0.09 -20.75 -8.74
CA THR A 10 -0.80 -19.60 -8.63
C THR A 10 -0.21 -18.36 -9.32
N ASN A 11 -1.05 -17.65 -10.04
CA ASN A 11 -0.73 -16.37 -10.69
C ASN A 11 -1.53 -15.18 -10.11
N ARG A 12 -2.10 -15.36 -8.91
CA ARG A 12 -2.89 -14.34 -8.21
C ARG A 12 -2.40 -14.20 -6.77
N ILE A 13 -1.25 -13.55 -6.60
CA ILE A 13 -0.65 -13.31 -5.29
C ILE A 13 -0.92 -11.88 -4.89
N TYR A 14 -1.57 -11.71 -3.75
CA TYR A 14 -1.77 -10.42 -3.09
C TYR A 14 -0.83 -10.34 -1.91
N ILE A 15 -0.17 -9.22 -1.77
CA ILE A 15 0.77 -8.97 -0.67
C ILE A 15 0.23 -7.81 0.15
N ILE A 16 -0.07 -8.05 1.42
CA ILE A 16 -0.49 -7.00 2.35
C ILE A 16 0.65 -6.77 3.33
N ALA A 17 1.10 -5.53 3.42
CA ALA A 17 2.15 -5.14 4.34
C ALA A 17 1.73 -3.92 5.17
N HIS A 18 1.95 -4.01 6.48
CA HIS A 18 1.57 -3.01 7.45
C HIS A 18 2.83 -2.46 8.15
N HIS A 19 2.94 -1.16 8.32
CA HIS A 19 4.06 -0.45 8.94
C HIS A 19 5.43 -0.93 8.44
N MET A 20 6.29 -1.42 9.35
CA MET A 20 7.62 -1.96 9.03
C MET A 20 7.58 -3.16 8.06
N GLY A 21 6.43 -3.86 7.97
CA GLY A 21 6.23 -4.92 6.97
C GLY A 21 6.47 -4.44 5.55
N GLY A 22 6.20 -3.18 5.25
CA GLY A 22 6.50 -2.55 3.97
C GLY A 22 7.99 -2.59 3.62
N ARG A 23 8.90 -2.34 4.58
CA ARG A 23 10.35 -2.44 4.37
C ARG A 23 10.78 -3.87 4.04
N LEU A 24 10.24 -4.84 4.78
CA LEU A 24 10.53 -6.26 4.56
C LEU A 24 10.05 -6.73 3.19
N VAL A 25 8.84 -6.36 2.80
CA VAL A 25 8.28 -6.69 1.49
C VAL A 25 9.11 -6.05 0.38
N SER A 26 9.49 -4.78 0.49
CA SER A 26 10.34 -4.10 -0.48
C SER A 26 11.67 -4.84 -0.69
N ALA A 27 12.36 -5.18 0.38
CA ALA A 27 13.63 -5.90 0.32
C ALA A 27 13.46 -7.32 -0.29
N ALA A 28 12.40 -8.02 0.13
CA ALA A 28 12.11 -9.37 -0.36
C ALA A 28 11.78 -9.38 -1.86
N LEU A 29 10.98 -8.43 -2.34
CA LEU A 29 10.61 -8.30 -3.75
C LEU A 29 11.82 -7.96 -4.61
N LYS A 30 12.65 -7.01 -4.16
CA LYS A 30 13.90 -6.67 -4.84
C LYS A 30 14.77 -7.91 -5.02
N HIS A 31 14.98 -8.66 -3.96
CA HIS A 31 15.78 -9.89 -4.00
C HIS A 31 15.16 -10.94 -4.91
N MET A 32 13.86 -11.20 -4.80
CA MET A 32 13.17 -12.19 -5.61
C MET A 32 13.23 -11.88 -7.11
N PHE A 33 12.98 -10.65 -7.49
CA PHE A 33 12.99 -10.25 -8.90
C PHE A 33 14.38 -10.19 -9.50
N SER A 34 15.44 -10.03 -8.67
CA SER A 34 16.80 -10.15 -9.14
C SER A 34 17.19 -11.59 -9.46
N ILE A 35 16.60 -12.58 -8.78
CA ILE A 35 16.83 -14.01 -9.04
C ILE A 35 15.95 -14.51 -10.18
N GLN A 36 14.66 -14.19 -10.14
CA GLN A 36 13.66 -14.65 -11.10
C GLN A 36 12.69 -13.50 -11.46
N PRO A 37 12.99 -12.73 -12.52
CA PRO A 37 12.18 -11.58 -12.91
C PRO A 37 10.71 -11.91 -13.20
N SER A 38 10.42 -13.11 -13.72
CA SER A 38 9.05 -13.54 -14.03
C SER A 38 8.14 -13.73 -12.81
N TYR A 39 8.68 -13.72 -11.60
CA TYR A 39 7.85 -13.76 -10.40
C TYR A 39 6.96 -12.53 -10.24
N LYS A 40 7.36 -11.39 -10.82
CA LYS A 40 6.53 -10.17 -10.82
C LYS A 40 5.17 -10.39 -11.50
N ASP A 41 5.11 -11.21 -12.55
CA ASP A 41 3.90 -11.45 -13.33
C ASP A 41 2.84 -12.24 -12.56
N ARG A 42 3.22 -12.81 -11.42
CA ARG A 42 2.35 -13.58 -10.52
C ARG A 42 1.80 -12.75 -9.36
N ILE A 43 2.34 -11.54 -9.15
CA ILE A 43 1.86 -10.62 -8.11
C ILE A 43 0.74 -9.78 -8.71
N ARG A 44 -0.45 -9.92 -8.14
CA ARG A 44 -1.64 -9.20 -8.59
C ARG A 44 -1.73 -7.81 -8.01
N GLU A 45 -1.34 -7.66 -6.74
CA GLU A 45 -1.44 -6.41 -6.01
C GLU A 45 -0.49 -6.40 -4.82
N ILE A 46 0.07 -5.24 -4.53
CA ILE A 46 0.78 -4.95 -3.27
C ILE A 46 0.00 -3.88 -2.53
N ILE A 47 -0.48 -4.24 -1.34
CA ILE A 47 -1.28 -3.38 -0.49
C ILE A 47 -0.40 -2.94 0.69
N LEU A 48 -0.11 -1.66 0.76
CA LEU A 48 0.71 -1.06 1.79
C LEU A 48 -0.19 -0.24 2.73
N VAL A 49 -0.28 -0.66 3.99
CA VAL A 49 -1.10 0.00 5.00
C VAL A 49 -0.19 0.75 5.95
N ALA A 50 -0.30 2.07 6.00
CA ALA A 50 0.54 2.96 6.80
C ALA A 50 2.03 2.57 6.76
N PRO A 51 2.64 2.38 5.58
CA PRO A 51 3.98 1.84 5.50
C PRO A 51 5.02 2.78 6.09
N ASP A 52 5.89 2.24 6.93
CA ASP A 52 7.10 2.90 7.43
C ASP A 52 8.24 2.79 6.40
N ILE A 53 8.04 3.40 5.25
CA ILE A 53 9.00 3.49 4.15
C ILE A 53 9.12 4.96 3.76
N GLY A 54 10.32 5.43 3.46
CA GLY A 54 10.51 6.77 2.91
C GLY A 54 9.75 6.96 1.59
N ALA A 55 9.09 8.11 1.42
CA ALA A 55 8.30 8.41 0.22
C ALA A 55 9.11 8.23 -1.08
N ASN A 56 10.34 8.76 -1.12
CA ASN A 56 11.23 8.61 -2.26
C ASN A 56 11.67 7.15 -2.49
N GLN A 57 11.83 6.40 -1.40
CA GLN A 57 12.18 4.98 -1.47
C GLN A 57 11.02 4.16 -2.04
N LEU A 58 9.78 4.43 -1.64
CA LEU A 58 8.61 3.80 -2.21
C LEU A 58 8.55 4.03 -3.72
N THR A 59 8.62 5.28 -4.15
CA THR A 59 8.57 5.62 -5.58
C THR A 59 9.72 4.96 -6.35
N ALA A 60 10.97 5.05 -5.88
CA ALA A 60 12.12 4.51 -6.59
C ALA A 60 12.14 2.98 -6.64
N GLN A 61 11.75 2.31 -5.57
CA GLN A 61 11.86 0.85 -5.49
C GLN A 61 10.65 0.12 -6.06
N PHE A 62 9.44 0.51 -5.63
CA PHE A 62 8.25 -0.23 -6.03
C PHE A 62 7.86 0.02 -7.47
N THR A 63 7.89 1.27 -7.95
CA THR A 63 7.50 1.58 -9.32
C THR A 63 8.51 1.05 -10.34
N THR A 64 9.80 1.04 -10.00
CA THR A 64 10.85 0.54 -10.89
C THR A 64 10.87 -0.99 -10.95
N PHE A 65 10.64 -1.68 -9.83
CA PHE A 65 10.73 -3.15 -9.79
C PHE A 65 9.49 -3.85 -10.29
N ILE A 66 8.31 -3.29 -10.03
CA ILE A 66 7.06 -3.96 -10.31
C ILE A 66 6.51 -3.52 -11.66
N GLY A 67 6.93 -2.37 -12.15
CA GLY A 67 6.38 -1.75 -13.35
C GLY A 67 5.00 -1.13 -13.06
N THR A 68 4.64 -0.16 -13.87
CA THR A 68 3.42 0.62 -13.67
C THR A 68 2.15 -0.10 -14.15
N GLU A 69 2.28 -1.20 -14.90
CA GLU A 69 1.14 -1.81 -15.62
C GLU A 69 0.70 -3.17 -15.06
N ASN A 70 1.60 -3.96 -14.46
CA ASN A 70 1.33 -5.37 -14.19
C ASN A 70 1.01 -5.70 -12.73
N ALA A 71 1.44 -4.87 -11.78
CA ALA A 71 1.13 -5.07 -10.37
C ALA A 71 0.86 -3.72 -9.72
N PRO A 72 -0.38 -3.24 -9.72
CA PRO A 72 -0.72 -1.99 -9.09
C PRO A 72 -0.43 -2.07 -7.59
N ILE A 73 -0.06 -0.93 -7.05
CA ILE A 73 0.21 -0.76 -5.63
C ILE A 73 -0.94 0.05 -5.05
N THR A 74 -1.56 -0.45 -4.00
CA THR A 74 -2.52 0.32 -3.21
C THR A 74 -1.84 0.78 -1.93
N LEU A 75 -1.81 2.09 -1.71
CA LEU A 75 -1.20 2.75 -0.57
C LEU A 75 -2.26 3.41 0.30
N TYR A 76 -2.44 2.93 1.52
CA TYR A 76 -3.25 3.59 2.53
C TYR A 76 -2.34 4.46 3.41
N ALA A 77 -2.57 5.78 3.40
CA ALA A 77 -1.86 6.75 4.22
C ALA A 77 -2.80 7.36 5.27
N SER A 78 -2.31 7.58 6.49
CA SER A 78 -3.09 8.14 7.60
C SER A 78 -2.42 9.38 8.20
N VAL A 79 -3.23 10.30 8.72
CA VAL A 79 -2.73 11.48 9.46
C VAL A 79 -2.47 11.19 10.93
N ASN A 80 -3.09 10.14 11.49
CA ASN A 80 -3.13 9.87 12.93
C ASN A 80 -2.59 8.49 13.31
N ASP A 81 -1.70 7.91 12.52
CA ASP A 81 -1.12 6.61 12.88
C ASP A 81 -0.05 6.78 13.97
N PRO A 82 -0.27 6.24 15.20
CA PRO A 82 0.66 6.40 16.31
C PRO A 82 2.03 5.76 16.05
N SER A 83 2.08 4.66 15.31
CA SER A 83 3.32 3.96 14.99
C SER A 83 4.20 4.79 14.05
N LEU A 84 3.57 5.47 13.09
CA LEU A 84 4.28 6.40 12.21
C LEU A 84 4.77 7.64 12.96
N ALA A 85 4.02 8.11 13.96
CA ALA A 85 4.45 9.22 14.79
C ALA A 85 5.76 8.93 15.52
N VAL A 86 5.95 7.71 16.02
CA VAL A 86 7.22 7.26 16.62
C VAL A 86 8.30 7.15 15.55
N SER A 87 8.03 6.53 14.41
CA SER A 87 9.00 6.34 13.33
C SER A 87 9.52 7.67 12.76
N LYS A 88 8.67 8.71 12.72
CA LYS A 88 9.06 10.05 12.28
C LYS A 88 10.17 10.67 13.14
N GLN A 89 10.23 10.37 14.42
CA GLN A 89 11.28 10.88 15.31
C GLN A 89 12.68 10.38 14.94
N PHE A 90 12.74 9.23 14.28
CA PHE A 90 13.99 8.58 13.85
C PHE A 90 14.23 8.67 12.34
N SER A 91 13.30 9.25 11.59
CA SER A 91 13.40 9.36 10.13
C SER A 91 13.66 10.80 9.72
N THR A 92 14.69 11.02 8.92
CA THR A 92 14.97 12.32 8.29
C THR A 92 14.11 12.56 7.05
N ASN A 93 13.45 11.52 6.55
CA ASN A 93 12.64 11.57 5.34
C ASN A 93 11.15 11.39 5.66
N ARG A 94 10.30 12.02 4.85
CA ARG A 94 8.86 11.81 4.90
C ARG A 94 8.52 10.35 4.65
N LEU A 95 7.66 9.77 5.49
CA LEU A 95 7.18 8.39 5.34
C LEU A 95 6.00 8.33 4.37
N ALA A 96 5.96 7.29 3.57
CA ALA A 96 4.90 7.10 2.56
C ALA A 96 3.52 6.84 3.18
N GLY A 97 3.49 6.22 4.37
CA GLY A 97 2.25 6.00 5.12
C GLY A 97 1.69 7.23 5.82
N ASP A 98 2.45 8.35 5.83
CA ASP A 98 2.04 9.58 6.50
C ASP A 98 1.29 10.50 5.53
N ALA A 99 0.03 10.79 5.86
CA ALA A 99 -0.82 11.72 5.10
C ALA A 99 -0.72 13.17 5.57
N VAL A 100 0.12 13.48 6.57
CA VAL A 100 0.31 14.86 7.04
C VAL A 100 1.09 15.67 6.01
N GLY A 101 0.45 16.69 5.49
CA GLY A 101 1.02 17.63 4.52
C GLY A 101 0.84 17.19 3.07
N GLN A 102 1.51 16.16 2.62
CA GLN A 102 1.48 15.74 1.21
C GLN A 102 1.43 14.22 1.08
N LEU A 103 0.51 13.71 0.28
CA LEU A 103 0.44 12.28 -0.07
C LEU A 103 1.56 11.90 -1.06
N VAL A 104 1.90 10.62 -1.08
CA VAL A 104 2.72 10.06 -2.16
C VAL A 104 1.80 9.71 -3.32
N ILE A 105 1.88 10.46 -4.40
CA ILE A 105 1.12 10.23 -5.62
C ILE A 105 2.11 9.93 -6.74
N SER A 106 1.97 8.79 -7.39
CA SER A 106 2.88 8.33 -8.43
C SER A 106 2.16 7.38 -9.39
N ALA A 107 2.60 7.32 -10.62
CA ALA A 107 2.09 6.38 -11.60
C ALA A 107 2.22 4.93 -11.07
N GLY A 108 1.17 4.13 -11.23
CA GLY A 108 1.12 2.75 -10.73
C GLY A 108 0.81 2.61 -9.24
N VAL A 109 0.56 3.72 -8.52
CA VAL A 109 0.16 3.72 -7.11
C VAL A 109 -1.23 4.32 -6.97
N GLU A 110 -2.17 3.55 -6.44
CA GLU A 110 -3.47 4.05 -5.99
C GLU A 110 -3.35 4.50 -4.53
N THR A 111 -3.22 5.80 -4.31
CA THR A 111 -3.06 6.35 -2.98
C THR A 111 -4.41 6.70 -2.37
N ILE A 112 -4.67 6.14 -1.18
CA ILE A 112 -5.89 6.34 -0.41
C ILE A 112 -5.53 7.10 0.85
N ASN A 113 -6.07 8.30 0.98
CA ASN A 113 -6.03 9.06 2.22
C ASN A 113 -7.06 8.50 3.19
N ALA A 114 -6.61 7.75 4.16
CA ALA A 114 -7.47 7.20 5.21
C ALA A 114 -7.85 8.25 6.28
N GLY A 115 -7.35 9.48 6.17
CA GLY A 115 -7.67 10.57 7.09
C GLY A 115 -7.25 10.23 8.51
N THR A 116 -8.21 10.38 9.44
CA THR A 116 -8.02 10.03 10.86
C THR A 116 -8.36 8.58 11.18
N THR A 117 -8.73 7.79 10.17
CA THR A 117 -9.04 6.37 10.36
C THR A 117 -7.83 5.64 10.93
N ASP A 118 -8.04 4.90 11.99
CA ASP A 118 -7.01 4.06 12.57
C ASP A 118 -6.71 2.89 11.63
N LEU A 119 -5.49 2.87 11.14
CA LEU A 119 -4.99 1.82 10.24
C LEU A 119 -4.42 0.62 10.98
N SER A 120 -4.52 0.56 12.32
CA SER A 120 -4.06 -0.60 13.07
C SER A 120 -4.88 -1.84 12.72
N LEU A 121 -4.24 -2.87 12.22
CA LEU A 121 -4.88 -4.16 11.92
C LEU A 121 -5.08 -5.01 13.20
N ASN A 122 -4.74 -4.48 14.36
CA ASN A 122 -4.70 -5.24 15.63
C ASN A 122 -6.03 -5.25 16.40
N GLY A 123 -7.10 -4.70 15.84
CA GLY A 123 -8.45 -4.80 16.44
C GLY A 123 -8.67 -3.98 17.73
N HIS A 124 -7.74 -3.10 18.09
CA HIS A 124 -7.85 -2.24 19.28
C HIS A 124 -8.48 -0.87 19.03
N SER A 125 -8.77 -0.55 17.78
CA SER A 125 -9.47 0.66 17.38
C SER A 125 -10.96 0.43 17.23
N ASN A 126 -11.72 1.51 17.25
CA ASN A 126 -13.18 1.49 17.09
C ASN A 126 -13.58 0.60 15.89
N TYR A 127 -14.36 -0.41 16.16
CA TYR A 127 -14.78 -1.47 15.23
C TYR A 127 -15.32 -0.94 13.88
N ALA A 128 -15.87 0.28 13.86
CA ALA A 128 -16.41 0.92 12.68
C ALA A 128 -15.31 1.36 11.68
N ASP A 129 -14.19 1.86 12.16
CA ASP A 129 -13.12 2.41 11.30
C ASP A 129 -12.28 1.30 10.66
N THR A 130 -11.90 0.29 11.44
CA THR A 130 -11.18 -0.90 10.94
C THR A 130 -12.03 -1.68 9.92
N SER A 131 -13.35 -1.75 10.11
CA SER A 131 -14.25 -2.42 9.18
C SER A 131 -14.30 -1.75 7.80
N SER A 132 -14.07 -0.44 7.73
CA SER A 132 -14.06 0.30 6.46
C SER A 132 -12.85 -0.06 5.60
N ILE A 133 -11.65 -0.11 6.18
CA ILE A 133 -10.42 -0.46 5.46
C ILE A 133 -10.39 -1.94 5.09
N LEU A 134 -10.74 -2.82 6.02
CA LEU A 134 -10.82 -4.25 5.72
C LEU A 134 -11.86 -4.56 4.65
N GLY A 135 -13.00 -3.85 4.66
CA GLY A 135 -14.02 -3.96 3.62
C GLY A 135 -13.51 -3.46 2.26
N ASP A 136 -12.73 -2.39 2.25
CA ASP A 136 -12.14 -1.86 1.01
C ASP A 136 -11.04 -2.78 0.46
N ILE A 137 -10.19 -3.34 1.33
CA ILE A 137 -9.21 -4.37 0.95
C ILE A 137 -9.92 -5.63 0.43
N TRP A 138 -11.04 -6.01 1.06
CA TRP A 138 -11.85 -7.13 0.58
C TRP A 138 -12.36 -6.89 -0.85
N ASP A 139 -12.91 -5.72 -1.14
CA ASP A 139 -13.38 -5.36 -2.47
C ASP A 139 -12.25 -5.40 -3.50
N LEU A 140 -11.08 -4.93 -3.13
CA LEU A 140 -9.89 -5.02 -3.97
C LEU A 140 -9.48 -6.47 -4.25
N VAL A 141 -9.32 -7.27 -3.20
CA VAL A 141 -8.77 -8.63 -3.30
C VAL A 141 -9.79 -9.59 -3.90
N ARG A 142 -11.05 -9.54 -3.46
CA ARG A 142 -12.10 -10.48 -3.86
C ARG A 142 -12.70 -10.14 -5.21
N ASN A 143 -12.98 -8.86 -5.43
CA ASN A 143 -13.71 -8.37 -6.59
C ASN A 143 -12.79 -7.72 -7.63
N ASN A 144 -11.50 -7.59 -7.33
CA ASN A 144 -10.49 -6.94 -8.17
C ASN A 144 -10.90 -5.50 -8.58
N LEU A 145 -11.56 -4.77 -7.65
CA LEU A 145 -12.03 -3.42 -7.91
C LEU A 145 -10.89 -2.42 -7.74
N ARG A 146 -10.67 -1.63 -8.77
CA ARG A 146 -9.75 -0.48 -8.70
C ARG A 146 -10.38 0.65 -7.87
N ALA A 147 -9.57 1.58 -7.38
CA ALA A 147 -10.00 2.64 -6.47
C ALA A 147 -11.21 3.44 -7.00
N ASN A 148 -11.25 3.71 -8.30
CA ASN A 148 -12.39 4.38 -8.94
C ASN A 148 -13.73 3.60 -8.86
N SER A 149 -13.67 2.30 -8.68
CA SER A 149 -14.85 1.41 -8.66
C SER A 149 -15.21 0.94 -7.27
N ARG A 150 -14.47 1.34 -6.24
CA ARG A 150 -14.74 1.00 -4.85
C ARG A 150 -15.72 2.01 -4.25
N SER A 151 -16.90 1.54 -3.85
CA SER A 151 -18.05 2.37 -3.46
C SER A 151 -17.81 3.24 -2.23
N LYS A 152 -16.85 2.88 -1.40
CA LYS A 152 -16.49 3.62 -0.18
C LYS A 152 -15.46 4.72 -0.40
N LEU A 153 -14.95 4.86 -1.62
CA LEU A 153 -13.91 5.82 -1.93
C LEU A 153 -14.45 6.96 -2.80
N THR A 154 -13.97 8.16 -2.52
CA THR A 154 -14.24 9.36 -3.34
C THR A 154 -12.93 9.79 -3.98
N SER A 155 -12.95 9.97 -5.30
CA SER A 155 -11.77 10.47 -6.03
C SER A 155 -11.51 11.94 -5.73
N ARG A 156 -10.23 12.29 -5.64
CA ARG A 156 -9.72 13.65 -5.50
C ARG A 156 -8.55 13.87 -6.46
N TYR A 157 -8.21 15.12 -6.68
CA TYR A 157 -7.10 15.49 -7.55
C TYR A 157 -6.14 16.43 -6.83
N SER A 158 -4.86 16.18 -7.02
CA SER A 158 -3.75 17.07 -6.67
C SER A 158 -2.97 17.44 -7.93
N PRO A 159 -2.02 18.37 -7.86
CA PRO A 159 -1.13 18.67 -8.99
C PRO A 159 -0.34 17.45 -9.49
N GLU A 160 -0.05 16.49 -8.60
CA GLU A 160 0.70 15.27 -8.91
C GLU A 160 -0.16 14.16 -9.51
N GLY A 161 -1.51 14.28 -9.40
CA GLY A 161 -2.44 13.30 -9.96
C GLY A 161 -3.61 12.94 -9.05
N PRO A 162 -4.36 11.89 -9.40
CA PRO A 162 -5.52 11.45 -8.63
C PRO A 162 -5.10 10.72 -7.35
N PHE A 163 -5.92 10.87 -6.33
CA PHE A 163 -5.92 10.06 -5.11
C PHE A 163 -7.35 9.83 -4.64
N TRP A 164 -7.55 9.02 -3.63
CA TRP A 164 -8.87 8.69 -3.11
C TRP A 164 -8.91 8.90 -1.60
N GLU A 165 -10.12 9.12 -1.08
CA GLU A 165 -10.35 9.27 0.36
C GLU A 165 -11.68 8.64 0.77
N TYR A 166 -11.78 8.24 2.03
CA TYR A 166 -13.07 7.88 2.60
C TYR A 166 -13.94 9.14 2.78
N PRO A 167 -15.24 9.05 2.53
CA PRO A 167 -16.16 10.15 2.83
C PRO A 167 -16.09 10.45 4.34
N ARG A 168 -16.12 11.72 4.66
CA ARG A 168 -16.17 12.22 6.05
C ARG A 168 -17.54 12.02 6.64
#